data_3f062c70de8992729f12fb44bfc4b118
#
_entry.id   3f062c70de8992729f12fb44bfc4b118
#
_cell.length_a   1.000
_cell.length_b   1.000
_cell.length_c   1.000
_cell.angle_alpha   90.00
_cell.angle_beta   90.00
_cell.angle_gamma   90.00
#
_symmetry.space_group_name_H-M   'P 1'
#
loop_
_entity.id
_entity.type
_entity.pdbx_description
1 polymer ?
#
loop_
_entity_poly.entity_id
_entity_poly.type
_entity_poly.pdbx_seq_one_letter_code
_entity_poly.pdbx_strand_id
1 'polypeptide(L)'
;LAELEKNMSIRHESHSGTSLDGVELYPLDKELGAYFGSDAGMLVLHVPRGKDLPIQGGDVILRIGERSPASPSQTWRILHSYDEGEAIRLTLMRHGEEIVVNLDKP
;
A
#
# COMPACT_ATOMS: atom_id res chain seq x y z
N LEU A 1 4.21 -22.11 14.73
CA LEU A 1 3.16 -21.13 14.41
C LEU A 1 3.43 -19.81 15.13
N ALA A 2 3.73 -19.87 16.42
CA ALA A 2 4.00 -18.68 17.19
C ALA A 2 5.21 -17.92 16.66
N GLU A 3 6.20 -18.65 16.18
CA GLU A 3 7.39 -18.02 15.62
C GLU A 3 7.07 -17.29 14.32
N LEU A 4 6.19 -17.87 13.52
CA LEU A 4 5.78 -17.24 12.28
C LEU A 4 5.05 -15.93 12.56
N GLU A 5 4.19 -15.94 13.56
CA GLU A 5 3.47 -14.74 13.93
C GLU A 5 4.40 -13.65 14.43
N LYS A 6 5.41 -14.04 15.21
CA LYS A 6 6.39 -13.08 15.69
C LYS A 6 7.15 -12.43 14.55
N ASN A 7 7.52 -13.22 13.56
CA ASN A 7 8.23 -12.68 12.40
C ASN A 7 7.39 -11.67 11.65
N MET A 8 6.11 -11.92 11.52
CA MET A 8 5.23 -11.00 10.86
C MET A 8 5.09 -9.69 11.64
N SER A 9 4.98 -9.79 12.95
CA SER A 9 4.89 -8.60 13.79
C SER A 9 6.13 -7.73 13.66
N ILE A 10 7.31 -8.36 13.65
CA ILE A 10 8.55 -7.62 13.52
C ILE A 10 8.60 -6.85 12.21
N ARG A 11 8.11 -7.46 11.14
CA ARG A 11 8.12 -6.78 9.84
C ARG A 11 7.22 -5.55 9.83
N HIS A 12 6.12 -5.58 10.55
CA HIS A 12 5.24 -4.43 10.61
C HIS A 12 5.91 -3.23 11.26
N GLU A 13 6.75 -3.48 12.22
CA GLU A 13 7.42 -2.40 12.93
C GLU A 13 8.41 -1.66 12.05
N SER A 14 8.88 -2.26 10.98
CA SER A 14 9.87 -1.63 10.13
C SER A 14 9.33 -0.46 9.32
N HIS A 15 8.03 -0.25 9.35
CA HIS A 15 7.41 0.82 8.55
C HIS A 15 6.93 1.98 9.41
N SER A 16 7.45 2.11 10.60
CA SER A 16 7.06 3.20 11.47
C SER A 16 7.55 4.53 10.92
N GLY A 17 6.80 5.59 11.18
CA GLY A 17 7.19 6.93 10.80
C GLY A 17 6.57 7.46 9.53
N THR A 18 5.65 6.72 8.90
CA THR A 18 4.97 7.20 7.71
C THR A 18 3.47 7.30 7.98
N SER A 19 2.76 8.04 7.13
CA SER A 19 1.31 8.13 7.21
C SER A 19 0.65 6.79 6.90
N LEU A 20 1.38 5.87 6.30
CA LEU A 20 0.88 4.53 5.98
C LEU A 20 1.35 3.47 6.97
N ASP A 21 1.81 3.89 8.14
CA ASP A 21 2.22 2.96 9.19
C ASP A 21 1.10 1.99 9.54
N GLY A 22 1.45 0.72 9.63
CA GLY A 22 0.48 -0.31 9.99
C GLY A 22 -0.37 -0.80 8.84
N VAL A 23 -0.26 -0.19 7.68
CA VAL A 23 -0.96 -0.68 6.50
C VAL A 23 -0.21 -1.90 5.97
N GLU A 24 -0.95 -2.96 5.71
CA GLU A 24 -0.37 -4.21 5.21
C GLU A 24 -0.58 -4.31 3.72
N LEU A 25 0.49 -4.60 3.00
CA LEU A 25 0.48 -4.70 1.55
C LEU A 25 0.94 -6.08 1.10
N TYR A 26 0.39 -6.53 -0.02
CA TYR A 26 0.77 -7.81 -0.62
C TYR A 26 0.93 -7.64 -2.12
N PRO A 27 2.04 -8.06 -2.71
CA PRO A 27 2.22 -7.92 -4.17
C PRO A 27 1.33 -8.91 -4.91
N LEU A 28 0.57 -8.41 -5.89
CA LEU A 28 -0.31 -9.25 -6.67
C LEU A 28 0.44 -9.98 -7.75
N ASP A 29 0.02 -11.23 -8.01
CA ASP A 29 0.40 -11.94 -9.22
C ASP A 29 -0.85 -12.04 -10.10
N LYS A 30 -0.71 -12.76 -11.22
CA LYS A 30 -1.83 -12.87 -12.16
C LYS A 30 -3.02 -13.60 -11.57
N GLU A 31 -2.75 -14.65 -10.81
CA GLU A 31 -3.82 -15.46 -10.24
C GLU A 31 -4.66 -14.66 -9.24
N LEU A 32 -3.97 -14.05 -8.28
CA LEU A 32 -4.66 -13.27 -7.27
C LEU A 32 -5.23 -12.00 -7.86
N GLY A 33 -4.52 -11.41 -8.82
CA GLY A 33 -4.95 -10.19 -9.45
C GLY A 33 -6.27 -10.32 -10.21
N ALA A 34 -6.58 -11.53 -10.67
CA ALA A 34 -7.84 -11.75 -11.38
C ALA A 34 -9.04 -11.42 -10.51
N TYR A 35 -8.92 -11.57 -9.21
CA TYR A 35 -10.02 -11.24 -8.28
C TYR A 35 -10.17 -9.74 -8.08
N PHE A 36 -9.14 -8.97 -8.39
CA PHE A 36 -9.14 -7.54 -8.11
C PHE A 36 -9.08 -6.69 -9.38
N GLY A 37 -9.07 -7.32 -10.53
CA GLY A 37 -9.09 -6.61 -11.81
C GLY A 37 -7.75 -6.07 -12.26
N SER A 38 -6.64 -6.60 -11.72
CA SER A 38 -5.31 -6.13 -12.11
C SER A 38 -4.32 -7.28 -12.07
N ASP A 39 -3.38 -7.28 -13.01
CA ASP A 39 -2.34 -8.32 -13.05
C ASP A 39 -1.19 -8.02 -12.09
N ALA A 40 -1.11 -6.81 -11.59
CA ALA A 40 0.00 -6.37 -10.76
C ALA A 40 -0.46 -5.27 -9.83
N GLY A 41 0.39 -4.92 -8.88
CA GLY A 41 0.11 -3.86 -7.93
C GLY A 41 0.26 -4.35 -6.51
N MET A 42 0.05 -3.44 -5.56
CA MET A 42 0.14 -3.75 -4.14
C MET A 42 -1.28 -3.82 -3.57
N LEU A 43 -1.71 -5.00 -3.19
CA LEU A 43 -3.01 -5.18 -2.56
C LEU A 43 -2.95 -4.69 -1.12
N VAL A 44 -3.89 -3.82 -0.78
CA VAL A 44 -4.03 -3.34 0.60
C VAL A 44 -4.83 -4.38 1.37
N LEU A 45 -4.17 -5.07 2.28
CA LEU A 45 -4.82 -6.11 3.08
C LEU A 45 -5.55 -5.51 4.28
N HIS A 46 -4.95 -4.48 4.88
CA HIS A 46 -5.50 -3.95 6.12
C HIS A 46 -5.04 -2.51 6.32
N VAL A 47 -5.97 -1.66 6.74
CA VAL A 47 -5.68 -0.29 7.13
C VAL A 47 -6.06 -0.16 8.60
N PRO A 48 -5.14 0.27 9.47
CA PRO A 48 -5.44 0.38 10.91
C PRO A 48 -6.60 1.34 11.18
N ARG A 49 -7.35 1.05 12.20
CA ARG A 49 -8.43 1.92 12.63
C ARG A 49 -7.87 3.24 13.13
N GLY A 50 -8.62 4.30 12.93
CA GLY A 50 -8.22 5.61 13.41
C GLY A 50 -7.29 6.34 12.46
N LYS A 51 -6.89 5.71 11.39
CA LYS A 51 -6.09 6.36 10.35
C LYS A 51 -7.03 6.99 9.33
N ASP A 52 -6.81 8.26 9.06
CA ASP A 52 -7.61 8.98 8.07
C ASP A 52 -6.88 8.92 6.73
N LEU A 53 -6.97 7.77 6.09
CA LEU A 53 -6.26 7.52 4.83
C LEU A 53 -7.24 7.37 3.68
N PRO A 54 -6.85 7.79 2.47
CA PRO A 54 -7.72 7.67 1.30
C PRO A 54 -7.76 6.27 0.71
N ILE A 55 -7.11 5.30 1.35
CA ILE A 55 -7.10 3.91 0.90
C ILE A 55 -7.87 3.05 1.89
N GLN A 56 -8.32 1.90 1.41
CA GLN A 56 -9.04 0.96 2.26
C GLN A 56 -8.66 -0.47 1.88
N GLY A 57 -8.98 -1.42 2.77
CA GLY A 57 -8.70 -2.82 2.48
C GLY A 57 -9.38 -3.26 1.19
N GLY A 58 -8.67 -4.01 0.38
CA GLY A 58 -9.15 -4.45 -0.92
C GLY A 58 -8.73 -3.55 -2.07
N ASP A 59 -8.20 -2.36 -1.80
CA ASP A 59 -7.65 -1.52 -2.86
C ASP A 59 -6.36 -2.13 -3.39
N VAL A 60 -6.06 -1.89 -4.66
CA VAL A 60 -4.79 -2.27 -5.25
C VAL A 60 -4.07 -1.00 -5.67
N ILE A 61 -2.90 -0.76 -5.10
CA ILE A 61 -2.11 0.40 -5.49
C ILE A 61 -1.38 0.07 -6.78
N LEU A 62 -1.77 0.75 -7.86
CA LEU A 62 -1.18 0.53 -9.18
C LEU A 62 0.04 1.40 -9.41
N ARG A 63 -0.03 2.65 -9.00
CA ARG A 63 1.06 3.61 -9.18
C ARG A 63 1.09 4.60 -8.04
N ILE A 64 2.29 5.05 -7.75
CA ILE A 64 2.54 6.15 -6.82
C ILE A 64 3.19 7.22 -7.65
N GLY A 65 2.45 8.30 -7.94
CA GLY A 65 2.85 9.25 -8.96
C GLY A 65 2.92 8.53 -10.29
N GLU A 66 4.11 8.46 -10.88
CA GLU A 66 4.29 7.76 -12.14
C GLU A 66 5.04 6.44 -11.97
N ARG A 67 5.30 6.03 -10.76
CA ARG A 67 6.10 4.83 -10.47
C ARG A 67 5.21 3.67 -10.05
N SER A 68 5.52 2.48 -10.56
CA SER A 68 4.78 1.25 -10.24
C SER A 68 5.64 0.41 -9.30
N PRO A 69 5.29 0.32 -8.02
CA PRO A 69 6.10 -0.48 -7.09
C PRO A 69 5.92 -1.96 -7.38
N ALA A 70 7.01 -2.71 -7.24
CA ALA A 70 7.00 -4.14 -7.47
C ALA A 70 7.00 -4.94 -6.16
N SER A 71 7.16 -4.28 -5.02
CA SER A 71 7.22 -4.95 -3.73
C SER A 71 6.78 -3.98 -2.65
N PRO A 72 6.38 -4.50 -1.48
CA PRO A 72 6.07 -3.60 -0.36
C PRO A 72 7.24 -2.71 0.04
N SER A 73 8.46 -3.23 0.07
CA SER A 73 9.58 -2.39 0.45
C SER A 73 9.86 -1.31 -0.58
N GLN A 74 9.65 -1.59 -1.86
CA GLN A 74 9.79 -0.56 -2.88
C GLN A 74 8.70 0.50 -2.72
N THR A 75 7.49 0.09 -2.35
CA THR A 75 6.40 1.01 -2.09
C THR A 75 6.80 2.00 -0.99
N TRP A 76 7.34 1.51 0.12
CA TRP A 76 7.74 2.38 1.21
C TRP A 76 8.88 3.31 0.80
N ARG A 77 9.82 2.80 0.00
CA ARG A 77 10.92 3.61 -0.49
C ARG A 77 10.44 4.75 -1.36
N ILE A 78 9.48 4.48 -2.24
CA ILE A 78 8.92 5.51 -3.10
C ILE A 78 8.20 6.56 -2.26
N LEU A 79 7.41 6.12 -1.29
CA LEU A 79 6.68 7.04 -0.43
C LEU A 79 7.63 7.92 0.39
N HIS A 80 8.73 7.36 0.86
CA HIS A 80 9.71 8.11 1.62
C HIS A 80 10.48 9.11 0.77
N SER A 81 10.45 8.97 -0.54
CA SER A 81 11.16 9.90 -1.42
C SER A 81 10.46 11.24 -1.56
N TYR A 82 9.22 11.35 -1.09
CA TYR A 82 8.48 12.60 -1.12
C TYR A 82 8.84 13.46 0.08
N ASP A 83 8.79 14.79 -0.10
CA ASP A 83 9.05 15.73 0.98
C ASP A 83 7.83 15.88 1.87
N GLU A 84 8.07 16.26 3.11
CA GLU A 84 6.97 16.53 4.04
C GLU A 84 6.04 17.60 3.47
N GLY A 85 4.74 17.35 3.58
CA GLY A 85 3.74 18.26 3.06
C GLY A 85 3.48 18.13 1.58
N GLU A 86 4.26 17.32 0.89
CA GLU A 86 4.08 17.10 -0.54
C GLU A 86 2.89 16.17 -0.77
N ALA A 87 2.09 16.49 -1.80
CA ALA A 87 0.95 15.63 -2.15
C ALA A 87 1.45 14.43 -2.95
N ILE A 88 0.98 13.25 -2.58
CA ILE A 88 1.34 12.00 -3.25
C ILE A 88 0.10 11.49 -3.96
N ARG A 89 0.19 11.37 -5.29
CA ARG A 89 -0.94 10.88 -6.07
C ARG A 89 -0.85 9.36 -6.16
N LEU A 90 -1.92 8.70 -5.76
CA LEU A 90 -2.02 7.25 -5.82
C LEU A 90 -3.06 6.86 -6.86
N THR A 91 -2.70 5.98 -7.77
CA THR A 91 -3.66 5.38 -8.69
C THR A 91 -4.00 4.02 -8.15
N LEU A 92 -5.27 3.80 -7.87
CA LEU A 92 -5.76 2.59 -7.23
C LEU A 92 -6.76 1.87 -8.12
N MET A 93 -6.86 0.56 -7.92
CA MET A 93 -8.00 -0.20 -8.43
C MET A 93 -8.90 -0.49 -7.24
N ARG A 94 -10.13 -0.02 -7.29
CA ARG A 94 -11.11 -0.23 -6.21
C ARG A 94 -12.39 -0.77 -6.82
N HIS A 95 -12.80 -1.96 -6.38
CA HIS A 95 -14.01 -2.60 -6.88
C HIS A 95 -14.02 -2.69 -8.41
N GLY A 96 -12.85 -2.97 -8.99
CA GLY A 96 -12.74 -3.12 -10.44
C GLY A 96 -12.64 -1.84 -11.21
N GLU A 97 -12.57 -0.69 -10.53
CA GLU A 97 -12.46 0.61 -11.19
C GLU A 97 -11.17 1.31 -10.80
N GLU A 98 -10.54 1.93 -11.78
CA GLU A 98 -9.33 2.69 -11.54
C GLU A 98 -9.70 4.07 -11.05
N ILE A 99 -9.19 4.44 -9.88
CA ILE A 99 -9.43 5.76 -9.29
C ILE A 99 -8.11 6.39 -8.89
N VAL A 100 -8.14 7.70 -8.70
CA VAL A 100 -6.96 8.45 -8.26
C VAL A 100 -7.31 9.15 -6.95
N VAL A 101 -6.45 8.97 -5.96
CA VAL A 101 -6.61 9.65 -4.67
C VAL A 101 -5.31 10.35 -4.34
N ASN A 102 -5.39 11.33 -3.45
CA ASN A 102 -4.21 12.07 -3.00
C ASN A 102 -3.95 11.80 -1.54
N LEU A 103 -2.69 11.59 -1.22
CA LEU A 103 -2.22 11.36 0.13
C LEU A 103 -1.21 12.44 0.46
N ASP A 104 -1.39 13.12 1.59
CA ASP A 104 -0.43 14.12 2.01
C ASP A 104 0.65 13.44 2.85
N LYS A 105 1.90 13.71 2.51
CA LYS A 105 3.02 13.21 3.29
C LYS A 105 3.13 14.04 4.56
N PRO A 106 3.06 13.40 5.74
CA PRO A 106 3.11 14.13 7.01
C PRO A 106 4.49 14.72 7.29
#